data_728fc82fff232ccb342f47dd70757574
#
_entry.id   728fc82fff232ccb342f47dd70757574
#
_cell.length_a   1.000
_cell.length_b   1.000
_cell.length_c   1.000
_cell.angle_alpha   90.00
_cell.angle_beta   90.00
_cell.angle_gamma   90.00
#
_symmetry.space_group_name_H-M   'P 1'
#
loop_
_entity.id
_entity.type
_entity.pdbx_description
1 polymer ?
#
loop_
_entity_poly.entity_id
_entity_poly.type
_entity_poly.pdbx_seq_one_letter_code
_entity_poly.pdbx_strand_id
1 'polypeptide(L)'
;MNFGVQTFTIRKAQKKDIYKSYLPLIEMGISELEIARIDFNEKNADEIWAISGNHNIRPVSIQVKPKYVFGDVDGVVRFCEITGCKNVVISMLPFSCILGSEEKFYSFVDSLDKQYEIYDKKGITLAYHHHNWEYIRLSNGKTRMAELLSKTKKIKFVHDTYWTARSGISPDAQIREFGNRLLGIHLRDLAFKKKFLDVVPHDTVIGDGVIDFKAVLDAAQEVGCEYTVIEQKTDTPYEDIKRSLNHLMKINSRSKE
;
A
#
# COMPACT_ATOMS: atom_id res chain seq x y z
N MET A 1 -6.92 15.98 3.56
CA MET A 1 -6.10 14.75 3.44
C MET A 1 -5.03 15.01 2.40
N ASN A 2 -3.79 14.55 2.60
CA ASN A 2 -2.73 14.60 1.60
C ASN A 2 -2.78 13.33 0.74
N PHE A 3 -2.37 13.45 -0.53
CA PHE A 3 -2.30 12.32 -1.44
C PHE A 3 -0.85 12.10 -1.86
N GLY A 4 -0.27 10.97 -1.46
CA GLY A 4 1.05 10.55 -1.86
C GLY A 4 1.06 9.65 -3.08
N VAL A 5 2.21 9.08 -3.39
CA VAL A 5 2.38 8.10 -4.48
C VAL A 5 3.15 6.88 -3.98
N GLN A 6 2.65 5.70 -4.31
CA GLN A 6 3.39 4.45 -4.16
C GLN A 6 4.29 4.24 -5.37
N THR A 7 5.61 4.10 -5.13
CA THR A 7 6.62 4.17 -6.19
C THR A 7 6.65 2.98 -7.15
N PHE A 8 5.88 1.91 -6.90
CA PHE A 8 5.62 0.87 -7.91
C PHE A 8 5.02 1.47 -9.19
N THR A 9 4.23 2.52 -9.09
CA THR A 9 3.62 3.21 -10.23
C THR A 9 4.68 3.69 -11.21
N ILE A 10 5.78 4.24 -10.70
CA ILE A 10 6.91 4.77 -11.50
C ILE A 10 8.11 3.81 -11.56
N ARG A 11 7.96 2.52 -11.21
CA ARG A 11 9.06 1.53 -11.06
C ARG A 11 10.01 1.42 -12.24
N LYS A 12 9.51 1.65 -13.49
CA LYS A 12 10.35 1.60 -14.69
C LYS A 12 11.34 2.78 -14.75
N ALA A 13 10.88 3.97 -14.34
CA ALA A 13 11.73 5.17 -14.24
C ALA A 13 12.66 5.08 -13.04
N GLN A 14 12.13 4.70 -11.88
CA GLN A 14 12.87 4.53 -10.62
C GLN A 14 14.03 3.54 -10.76
N LYS A 15 13.85 2.45 -11.52
CA LYS A 15 14.93 1.48 -11.80
C LYS A 15 16.11 2.10 -12.56
N LYS A 16 15.88 3.15 -13.34
CA LYS A 16 16.93 3.84 -14.11
C LYS A 16 17.65 4.88 -13.25
N ASP A 17 16.89 5.67 -12.47
CA ASP A 17 17.41 6.77 -11.68
C ASP A 17 16.34 7.15 -10.64
N ILE A 18 16.61 6.87 -9.37
CA ILE A 18 15.66 7.13 -8.28
C ILE A 18 15.40 8.64 -8.20
N TYR A 19 16.49 9.45 -8.12
CA TYR A 19 16.40 10.89 -7.94
C TYR A 19 15.56 11.55 -9.04
N LYS A 20 15.94 11.33 -10.30
CA LYS A 20 15.24 11.93 -11.44
C LYS A 20 13.79 11.45 -11.58
N SER A 21 13.50 10.22 -11.16
CA SER A 21 12.15 9.69 -11.24
C SER A 21 11.17 10.35 -10.26
N TYR A 22 11.67 10.95 -9.17
CA TYR A 22 10.82 11.63 -8.19
C TYR A 22 10.58 13.11 -8.50
N LEU A 23 11.45 13.75 -9.28
CA LEU A 23 11.30 15.16 -9.62
C LEU A 23 9.93 15.52 -10.22
N PRO A 24 9.37 14.76 -11.21
CA PRO A 24 8.04 15.07 -11.72
C PRO A 24 6.92 14.94 -10.66
N LEU A 25 7.08 14.07 -9.67
CA LEU A 25 6.12 13.94 -8.57
C LEU A 25 6.17 15.18 -7.67
N ILE A 26 7.36 15.66 -7.37
CA ILE A 26 7.60 16.86 -6.58
C ILE A 26 7.00 18.10 -7.29
N GLU A 27 7.19 18.22 -8.60
CA GLU A 27 6.60 19.29 -9.43
C GLU A 27 5.06 19.25 -9.43
N MET A 28 4.45 18.09 -9.22
CA MET A 28 2.99 17.94 -9.05
C MET A 28 2.51 18.29 -7.63
N GLY A 29 3.43 18.61 -6.70
CA GLY A 29 3.10 18.89 -5.30
C GLY A 29 2.98 17.66 -4.42
N ILE A 30 3.43 16.48 -4.88
CA ILE A 30 3.49 15.28 -4.05
C ILE A 30 4.59 15.45 -3.00
N SER A 31 4.23 15.30 -1.73
CA SER A 31 5.15 15.40 -0.58
C SER A 31 5.31 14.08 0.19
N GLU A 32 4.59 13.04 -0.19
CA GLU A 32 4.58 11.75 0.50
C GLU A 32 4.79 10.59 -0.48
N LEU A 33 5.70 9.68 -0.13
CA LEU A 33 5.97 8.49 -0.94
C LEU A 33 5.89 7.22 -0.09
N GLU A 34 5.22 6.20 -0.60
CA GLU A 34 5.46 4.84 -0.16
C GLU A 34 6.51 4.21 -1.09
N ILE A 35 7.67 3.85 -0.52
CA ILE A 35 8.80 3.34 -1.28
C ILE A 35 8.62 1.85 -1.56
N ALA A 36 8.69 1.47 -2.82
CA ALA A 36 8.57 0.08 -3.26
C ALA A 36 9.47 -0.21 -4.47
N ARG A 37 9.75 -1.50 -4.71
CA ARG A 37 10.46 -1.97 -5.92
C ARG A 37 11.87 -1.41 -6.11
N ILE A 38 12.56 -1.15 -5.01
CA ILE A 38 14.00 -0.86 -4.97
C ILE A 38 14.72 -1.92 -4.13
N ASP A 39 16.04 -1.97 -4.22
CA ASP A 39 16.86 -2.76 -3.32
C ASP A 39 17.06 -2.00 -2.00
N PHE A 40 16.83 -2.68 -0.88
CA PHE A 40 16.98 -2.10 0.45
C PHE A 40 18.46 -2.15 0.86
N ASN A 41 19.26 -1.22 0.33
CA ASN A 41 20.67 -1.04 0.62
C ASN A 41 20.96 0.43 0.98
N GLU A 42 22.13 0.69 1.58
CA GLU A 42 22.50 2.03 2.05
C GLU A 42 22.56 3.05 0.91
N LYS A 43 23.08 2.67 -0.26
CA LYS A 43 23.15 3.58 -1.42
C LYS A 43 21.77 4.14 -1.79
N ASN A 44 20.76 3.28 -1.89
CA ASN A 44 19.41 3.71 -2.23
C ASN A 44 18.76 4.49 -1.08
N ALA A 45 19.08 4.11 0.17
CA ALA A 45 18.61 4.85 1.35
C ALA A 45 19.16 6.26 1.40
N ASP A 46 20.47 6.44 1.16
CA ASP A 46 21.13 7.75 1.10
C ASP A 46 20.57 8.63 -0.02
N GLU A 47 20.28 8.04 -1.18
CA GLU A 47 19.66 8.77 -2.29
C GLU A 47 18.25 9.25 -1.94
N ILE A 48 17.43 8.44 -1.28
CA ILE A 48 16.10 8.81 -0.80
C ILE A 48 16.20 9.88 0.30
N TRP A 49 17.13 9.73 1.22
CA TRP A 49 17.37 10.71 2.27
C TRP A 49 17.76 12.09 1.67
N ALA A 50 18.66 12.11 0.68
CA ALA A 50 19.09 13.31 -0.01
C ALA A 50 17.92 14.02 -0.74
N ILE A 51 17.07 13.25 -1.43
CA ILE A 51 15.86 13.77 -2.06
C ILE A 51 14.91 14.36 -1.02
N SER A 52 14.70 13.67 0.07
CA SER A 52 13.81 14.09 1.16
C SER A 52 14.26 15.42 1.77
N GLY A 53 15.57 15.57 2.01
CA GLY A 53 16.13 16.81 2.53
C GLY A 53 16.07 18.00 1.57
N ASN A 54 16.27 17.72 0.27
CA ASN A 54 16.32 18.78 -0.76
C ASN A 54 14.94 19.28 -1.20
N HIS A 55 13.89 18.47 -1.09
CA HIS A 55 12.60 18.73 -1.73
C HIS A 55 11.38 18.63 -0.82
N ASN A 56 11.58 18.50 0.49
CA ASN A 56 10.49 18.35 1.46
C ASN A 56 9.50 17.22 1.09
N ILE A 57 10.03 16.11 0.58
CA ILE A 57 9.28 14.90 0.30
C ILE A 57 9.67 13.83 1.33
N ARG A 58 8.70 13.14 1.90
CA ARG A 58 8.99 12.16 2.94
C ARG A 58 8.53 10.75 2.57
N PRO A 59 9.32 9.71 2.87
CA PRO A 59 8.84 8.35 2.84
C PRO A 59 7.87 8.11 4.00
N VAL A 60 6.59 7.87 3.68
CA VAL A 60 5.56 7.55 4.69
C VAL A 60 5.60 6.08 5.09
N SER A 61 6.03 5.21 4.18
CA SER A 61 6.22 3.77 4.41
C SER A 61 7.17 3.17 3.39
N ILE A 62 7.66 1.97 3.69
CA ILE A 62 8.41 1.15 2.74
C ILE A 62 7.74 -0.21 2.58
N GLN A 63 7.50 -0.65 1.35
CA GLN A 63 6.99 -1.98 1.03
C GLN A 63 8.11 -2.99 0.87
N VAL A 64 8.18 -3.95 1.77
CA VAL A 64 9.24 -4.96 1.87
C VAL A 64 8.68 -6.37 1.62
N LYS A 65 9.40 -7.18 0.85
CA LYS A 65 9.02 -8.58 0.65
C LYS A 65 9.09 -9.36 1.96
N PRO A 66 8.18 -10.32 2.22
CA PRO A 66 8.15 -11.10 3.46
C PRO A 66 9.51 -11.69 3.84
N LYS A 67 10.26 -12.22 2.87
CA LYS A 67 11.57 -12.84 3.13
C LYS A 67 12.58 -11.91 3.80
N TYR A 68 12.52 -10.61 3.54
CA TYR A 68 13.40 -9.63 4.18
C TYR A 68 12.83 -9.17 5.53
N VAL A 69 11.50 -8.98 5.62
CA VAL A 69 10.84 -8.60 6.89
C VAL A 69 11.11 -9.63 7.98
N PHE A 70 11.13 -10.92 7.65
CA PHE A 70 11.36 -12.00 8.60
C PHE A 70 12.81 -12.47 8.67
N GLY A 71 13.61 -12.31 7.62
CA GLY A 71 14.95 -12.88 7.52
C GLY A 71 16.10 -11.87 7.57
N ASP A 72 15.82 -10.56 7.43
CA ASP A 72 16.83 -9.49 7.41
C ASP A 72 16.29 -8.24 8.12
N VAL A 73 15.91 -8.40 9.37
CA VAL A 73 15.35 -7.32 10.18
C VAL A 73 16.31 -6.14 10.29
N ASP A 74 17.58 -6.41 10.57
CA ASP A 74 18.59 -5.35 10.78
C ASP A 74 18.84 -4.54 9.49
N GLY A 75 18.87 -5.19 8.33
CA GLY A 75 18.97 -4.48 7.04
C GLY A 75 17.77 -3.59 6.76
N VAL A 76 16.55 -4.07 7.05
CA VAL A 76 15.32 -3.27 6.89
C VAL A 76 15.31 -2.10 7.88
N VAL A 77 15.69 -2.34 9.15
CA VAL A 77 15.77 -1.29 10.19
C VAL A 77 16.80 -0.24 9.79
N ARG A 78 17.98 -0.67 9.34
CA ARG A 78 19.03 0.25 8.87
C ARG A 78 18.56 1.16 7.74
N PHE A 79 17.83 0.61 6.77
CA PHE A 79 17.22 1.39 5.69
C PHE A 79 16.22 2.43 6.25
N CYS A 80 15.39 2.04 7.20
CA CYS A 80 14.45 2.94 7.88
C CYS A 80 15.16 4.07 8.64
N GLU A 81 16.24 3.77 9.35
CA GLU A 81 17.05 4.75 10.07
C GLU A 81 17.63 5.83 9.15
N ILE A 82 18.21 5.42 8.01
CA ILE A 82 18.79 6.34 7.03
C ILE A 82 17.71 7.21 6.39
N THR A 83 16.60 6.60 5.95
CA THR A 83 15.52 7.32 5.25
C THR A 83 14.60 8.12 6.18
N GLY A 84 14.68 7.91 7.49
CA GLY A 84 13.76 8.48 8.48
C GLY A 84 12.34 7.87 8.43
N CYS A 85 12.12 6.80 7.65
CA CYS A 85 10.84 6.13 7.54
C CYS A 85 10.56 5.28 8.79
N LYS A 86 9.34 5.36 9.33
CA LYS A 86 8.95 4.61 10.54
C LYS A 86 7.91 3.52 10.29
N ASN A 87 7.50 3.31 9.05
CA ASN A 87 6.49 2.33 8.71
C ASN A 87 7.03 1.32 7.69
N VAL A 88 7.02 0.05 8.07
CA VAL A 88 7.38 -1.08 7.20
C VAL A 88 6.13 -1.85 6.84
N VAL A 89 5.91 -2.09 5.55
CA VAL A 89 4.73 -2.79 5.04
C VAL A 89 5.15 -4.11 4.42
N ILE A 90 4.63 -5.22 4.93
CA ILE A 90 4.76 -6.53 4.30
C ILE A 90 3.99 -6.49 2.99
N SER A 91 4.69 -6.60 1.86
CA SER A 91 4.14 -6.28 0.55
C SER A 91 3.10 -7.25 0.00
N MET A 92 3.02 -8.47 0.51
CA MET A 92 2.09 -9.51 0.08
C MET A 92 2.20 -10.76 0.95
N LEU A 93 1.26 -11.71 0.79
CA LEU A 93 1.41 -13.06 1.32
C LEU A 93 2.68 -13.75 0.80
N PRO A 94 3.41 -14.50 1.64
CA PRO A 94 4.46 -15.40 1.16
C PRO A 94 3.92 -16.37 0.10
N PHE A 95 4.70 -16.67 -0.93
CA PHE A 95 4.30 -17.65 -1.96
C PHE A 95 3.95 -19.01 -1.38
N SER A 96 4.60 -19.41 -0.28
CA SER A 96 4.26 -20.62 0.45
C SER A 96 2.85 -20.61 1.04
N CYS A 97 2.27 -19.45 1.33
CA CYS A 97 0.89 -19.32 1.80
C CYS A 97 -0.10 -19.26 0.63
N ILE A 98 0.33 -18.75 -0.55
CA ILE A 98 -0.52 -18.67 -1.74
C ILE A 98 -0.67 -20.05 -2.37
N LEU A 99 0.44 -20.76 -2.58
CA LEU A 99 0.50 -22.04 -3.29
C LEU A 99 0.51 -23.26 -2.36
N GLY A 100 0.65 -23.05 -1.06
CA GLY A 100 0.74 -24.12 -0.06
C GLY A 100 -0.56 -24.40 0.67
N SER A 101 -0.43 -25.18 1.74
CA SER A 101 -1.55 -25.59 2.58
C SER A 101 -2.03 -24.46 3.51
N GLU A 102 -3.22 -24.63 4.09
CA GLU A 102 -3.78 -23.70 5.07
C GLU A 102 -2.90 -23.59 6.33
N GLU A 103 -2.20 -24.65 6.73
CA GLU A 103 -1.27 -24.62 7.87
C GLU A 103 -0.14 -23.61 7.67
N LYS A 104 0.36 -23.46 6.43
CA LYS A 104 1.39 -22.43 6.13
C LYS A 104 0.82 -21.04 6.27
N PHE A 105 -0.44 -20.83 5.87
CA PHE A 105 -1.11 -19.55 6.07
C PHE A 105 -1.30 -19.27 7.58
N TYR A 106 -1.78 -20.23 8.37
CA TYR A 106 -1.94 -20.05 9.81
C TYR A 106 -0.61 -19.81 10.52
N SER A 107 0.45 -20.53 10.15
CA SER A 107 1.81 -20.29 10.69
C SER A 107 2.30 -18.88 10.40
N PHE A 108 2.01 -18.35 9.20
CA PHE A 108 2.33 -16.96 8.87
C PHE A 108 1.53 -15.99 9.74
N VAL A 109 0.22 -16.18 9.87
CA VAL A 109 -0.65 -15.33 10.72
C VAL A 109 -0.15 -15.30 12.16
N ASP A 110 0.20 -16.46 12.74
CA ASP A 110 0.70 -16.59 14.11
C ASP A 110 2.08 -15.89 14.31
N SER A 111 2.82 -15.66 13.22
CA SER A 111 4.10 -14.96 13.26
C SER A 111 3.97 -13.43 13.19
N LEU A 112 2.85 -12.88 12.70
CA LEU A 112 2.71 -11.46 12.42
C LEU A 112 2.82 -10.56 13.65
N ASP A 113 2.09 -10.86 14.72
CA ASP A 113 2.14 -10.05 15.93
C ASP A 113 3.49 -10.17 16.65
N LYS A 114 4.15 -11.31 16.56
CA LYS A 114 5.51 -11.50 17.07
C LYS A 114 6.51 -10.64 16.27
N GLN A 115 6.37 -10.64 14.96
CA GLN A 115 7.21 -9.82 14.10
C GLN A 115 6.95 -8.33 14.32
N TYR A 116 5.68 -7.94 14.52
CA TYR A 116 5.33 -6.58 14.92
C TYR A 116 6.10 -6.14 16.16
N GLU A 117 6.14 -6.95 17.22
CA GLU A 117 6.87 -6.62 18.46
C GLU A 117 8.38 -6.41 18.27
N ILE A 118 8.97 -7.13 17.30
CA ILE A 118 10.40 -6.97 16.98
C ILE A 118 10.66 -5.59 16.36
N TYR A 119 9.81 -5.16 15.42
CA TYR A 119 9.92 -3.84 14.77
C TYR A 119 9.54 -2.70 15.73
N ASP A 120 8.50 -2.89 16.53
CA ASP A 120 8.01 -1.91 17.51
C ASP A 120 9.10 -1.55 18.54
N LYS A 121 9.87 -2.52 19.04
CA LYS A 121 11.05 -2.30 19.88
C LYS A 121 12.15 -1.45 19.23
N LYS A 122 12.13 -1.33 17.91
CA LYS A 122 13.03 -0.50 17.10
C LYS A 122 12.38 0.85 16.72
N GLY A 123 11.18 1.14 17.24
CA GLY A 123 10.42 2.36 16.91
C GLY A 123 9.83 2.35 15.50
N ILE A 124 9.60 1.16 14.92
CA ILE A 124 9.05 0.97 13.57
C ILE A 124 7.70 0.26 13.68
N THR A 125 6.69 0.84 13.03
CA THR A 125 5.38 0.21 12.86
C THR A 125 5.42 -0.82 11.74
N LEU A 126 5.01 -2.05 12.01
CA LEU A 126 4.86 -3.08 10.99
C LEU A 126 3.41 -3.19 10.54
N ALA A 127 3.19 -3.14 9.24
CA ALA A 127 1.88 -3.31 8.62
C ALA A 127 1.89 -4.42 7.57
N TYR A 128 0.70 -4.87 7.19
CA TYR A 128 0.49 -5.87 6.16
C TYR A 128 -0.38 -5.29 5.03
N HIS A 129 0.10 -5.39 3.80
CA HIS A 129 -0.65 -5.03 2.60
C HIS A 129 -1.27 -6.28 1.97
N HIS A 130 -2.57 -6.20 1.71
CA HIS A 130 -3.34 -7.32 1.14
C HIS A 130 -3.51 -7.20 -0.39
N HIS A 131 -3.89 -8.34 -0.98
CA HIS A 131 -4.33 -8.48 -2.36
C HIS A 131 -5.70 -9.19 -2.40
N ASN A 132 -6.05 -9.81 -3.53
CA ASN A 132 -7.24 -10.63 -3.63
C ASN A 132 -7.07 -12.04 -3.03
N TRP A 133 -5.84 -12.48 -2.76
CA TRP A 133 -5.56 -13.80 -2.15
C TRP A 133 -6.15 -13.96 -0.75
N GLU A 134 -6.29 -12.87 -0.02
CA GLU A 134 -6.83 -12.83 1.33
C GLU A 134 -8.35 -13.02 1.36
N TYR A 135 -9.02 -12.88 0.24
CA TYR A 135 -10.47 -13.10 0.15
C TYR A 135 -10.85 -14.53 -0.25
N ILE A 136 -9.86 -15.42 -0.48
CA ILE A 136 -10.08 -16.84 -0.66
C ILE A 136 -10.61 -17.43 0.65
N ARG A 137 -11.66 -18.28 0.54
CA ARG A 137 -12.22 -19.01 1.69
C ARG A 137 -11.33 -20.19 2.06
N LEU A 138 -11.19 -20.39 3.35
CA LEU A 138 -10.54 -21.52 3.99
C LEU A 138 -11.55 -22.66 4.24
N SER A 139 -11.05 -23.83 4.65
CA SER A 139 -11.85 -25.01 4.95
C SER A 139 -12.93 -24.78 6.03
N ASN A 140 -12.68 -23.84 6.94
CA ASN A 140 -13.64 -23.42 7.97
C ASN A 140 -14.71 -22.42 7.48
N GLY A 141 -14.74 -22.11 6.18
CA GLY A 141 -15.71 -21.21 5.54
C GLY A 141 -15.42 -19.72 5.67
N LYS A 142 -14.43 -19.31 6.48
CA LYS A 142 -14.01 -17.91 6.61
C LYS A 142 -13.03 -17.52 5.50
N THR A 143 -12.95 -16.24 5.16
CA THR A 143 -11.88 -15.74 4.29
C THR A 143 -10.55 -15.66 5.07
N ARG A 144 -9.44 -15.71 4.34
CA ARG A 144 -8.11 -15.45 4.94
C ARG A 144 -8.04 -14.08 5.59
N MET A 145 -8.71 -13.06 5.02
CA MET A 145 -8.79 -11.73 5.62
C MET A 145 -9.49 -11.76 6.98
N ALA A 146 -10.63 -12.44 7.08
CA ALA A 146 -11.33 -12.60 8.35
C ALA A 146 -10.49 -13.32 9.41
N GLU A 147 -9.70 -14.33 9.00
CA GLU A 147 -8.75 -15.01 9.90
C GLU A 147 -7.58 -14.09 10.32
N LEU A 148 -7.00 -13.31 9.39
CA LEU A 148 -5.99 -12.30 9.70
C LEU A 148 -6.51 -11.32 10.75
N LEU A 149 -7.70 -10.76 10.54
CA LEU A 149 -8.30 -9.78 11.45
C LEU A 149 -8.62 -10.37 12.83
N SER A 150 -9.11 -11.61 12.88
CA SER A 150 -9.52 -12.23 14.13
C SER A 150 -8.35 -12.77 14.96
N LYS A 151 -7.29 -13.25 14.31
CA LYS A 151 -6.15 -13.91 14.97
C LYS A 151 -5.00 -12.99 15.30
N THR A 152 -4.92 -11.80 14.67
CA THR A 152 -3.90 -10.80 14.97
C THR A 152 -4.50 -9.62 15.72
N LYS A 153 -3.68 -8.94 16.54
CA LYS A 153 -4.13 -7.79 17.36
C LYS A 153 -3.24 -6.55 17.17
N LYS A 154 -1.95 -6.74 16.88
CA LYS A 154 -0.94 -5.69 16.86
C LYS A 154 -0.62 -5.22 15.44
N ILE A 155 -0.50 -6.16 14.49
CA ILE A 155 -0.18 -5.83 13.11
C ILE A 155 -1.16 -4.81 12.55
N LYS A 156 -0.63 -3.76 11.91
CA LYS A 156 -1.43 -2.78 11.17
C LYS A 156 -1.72 -3.26 9.74
N PHE A 157 -2.62 -2.57 9.05
CA PHE A 157 -3.00 -2.92 7.67
C PHE A 157 -2.82 -1.74 6.73
N VAL A 158 -2.40 -2.03 5.51
CA VAL A 158 -2.48 -1.11 4.37
C VAL A 158 -3.52 -1.67 3.42
N HIS A 159 -4.60 -0.91 3.25
CA HIS A 159 -5.75 -1.28 2.43
C HIS A 159 -5.49 -0.95 0.95
N ASP A 160 -5.92 -1.81 0.04
CA ASP A 160 -5.90 -1.55 -1.41
C ASP A 160 -7.32 -1.60 -1.97
N THR A 161 -7.79 -0.45 -2.47
CA THR A 161 -9.16 -0.27 -2.94
C THR A 161 -9.49 -1.13 -4.16
N TYR A 162 -8.53 -1.31 -5.08
CA TYR A 162 -8.69 -2.15 -6.27
C TYR A 162 -8.86 -3.63 -5.92
N TRP A 163 -7.99 -4.16 -5.06
CA TRP A 163 -8.03 -5.58 -4.72
C TRP A 163 -9.29 -5.94 -3.94
N THR A 164 -9.75 -5.05 -3.07
CA THR A 164 -11.00 -5.22 -2.32
C THR A 164 -12.21 -5.19 -3.25
N ALA A 165 -12.33 -4.16 -4.09
CA ALA A 165 -13.43 -4.04 -5.04
C ALA A 165 -13.45 -5.19 -6.04
N ARG A 166 -12.27 -5.61 -6.54
CA ARG A 166 -12.13 -6.79 -7.42
C ARG A 166 -12.57 -8.10 -6.76
N SER A 167 -12.53 -8.18 -5.45
CA SER A 167 -12.97 -9.33 -4.66
C SER A 167 -14.46 -9.28 -4.30
N GLY A 168 -15.20 -8.26 -4.81
CA GLY A 168 -16.64 -8.10 -4.58
C GLY A 168 -17.00 -7.51 -3.22
N ILE A 169 -16.05 -6.81 -2.58
CA ILE A 169 -16.21 -6.18 -1.26
C ILE A 169 -16.16 -4.66 -1.43
N SER A 170 -16.98 -3.93 -0.67
CA SER A 170 -16.93 -2.48 -0.64
C SER A 170 -15.65 -1.99 0.05
N PRO A 171 -14.79 -1.17 -0.64
CA PRO A 171 -13.58 -0.66 -0.03
C PRO A 171 -13.79 0.16 1.23
N ASP A 172 -14.80 1.02 1.27
CA ASP A 172 -15.12 1.85 2.43
C ASP A 172 -15.61 1.03 3.63
N ALA A 173 -16.38 -0.04 3.40
CA ALA A 173 -16.79 -0.96 4.45
C ALA A 173 -15.58 -1.72 5.05
N GLN A 174 -14.66 -2.18 4.20
CA GLN A 174 -13.44 -2.85 4.66
C GLN A 174 -12.51 -1.91 5.43
N ILE A 175 -12.41 -0.64 5.02
CA ILE A 175 -11.67 0.41 5.75
C ILE A 175 -12.22 0.56 7.17
N ARG A 176 -13.55 0.64 7.34
CA ARG A 176 -14.20 0.71 8.66
C ARG A 176 -13.96 -0.55 9.48
N GLU A 177 -13.94 -1.73 8.85
CA GLU A 177 -13.65 -3.00 9.52
C GLU A 177 -12.20 -3.05 10.06
N PHE A 178 -11.22 -2.48 9.35
CA PHE A 178 -9.86 -2.35 9.88
C PHE A 178 -9.79 -1.41 11.10
N GLY A 179 -10.63 -0.36 11.11
CA GLY A 179 -10.71 0.58 12.22
C GLY A 179 -9.35 1.19 12.56
N ASN A 180 -9.00 1.22 13.84
CA ASN A 180 -7.72 1.78 14.34
C ASN A 180 -6.47 0.98 13.94
N ARG A 181 -6.63 -0.16 13.29
CA ARG A 181 -5.51 -0.93 12.70
C ARG A 181 -5.19 -0.53 11.27
N LEU A 182 -5.97 0.33 10.64
CA LEU A 182 -5.62 0.88 9.35
C LEU A 182 -4.46 1.86 9.49
N LEU A 183 -3.37 1.60 8.77
CA LEU A 183 -2.21 2.50 8.71
C LEU A 183 -2.28 3.40 7.47
N GLY A 184 -2.54 2.82 6.31
CA GLY A 184 -2.53 3.51 5.04
C GLY A 184 -3.47 2.90 4.01
N ILE A 185 -3.67 3.62 2.91
CA ILE A 185 -4.51 3.18 1.80
C ILE A 185 -3.79 3.36 0.47
N HIS A 186 -3.78 2.30 -0.35
CA HIS A 186 -3.51 2.40 -1.77
C HIS A 186 -4.80 2.75 -2.50
N LEU A 187 -4.82 3.97 -3.01
CA LEU A 187 -5.91 4.47 -3.85
C LEU A 187 -5.67 3.98 -5.28
N ARG A 188 -6.47 3.01 -5.70
CA ARG A 188 -6.44 2.40 -7.03
C ARG A 188 -7.86 2.21 -7.51
N ASP A 189 -8.14 2.55 -8.78
CA ASP A 189 -9.47 2.41 -9.33
C ASP A 189 -9.61 1.15 -10.18
N LEU A 190 -10.84 0.66 -10.26
CA LEU A 190 -11.23 -0.55 -10.94
C LEU A 190 -12.16 -0.20 -12.11
N ALA A 191 -11.77 -0.57 -13.31
CA ALA A 191 -12.65 -0.54 -14.47
C ALA A 191 -12.80 -1.92 -15.10
N PHE A 192 -13.73 -2.04 -16.02
CA PHE A 192 -13.99 -3.27 -16.77
C PHE A 192 -13.78 -3.04 -18.26
N LYS A 193 -13.17 -4.00 -18.93
CA LYS A 193 -13.00 -3.99 -20.37
C LYS A 193 -13.49 -5.29 -21.01
N LYS A 194 -14.06 -5.18 -22.21
CA LYS A 194 -14.44 -6.33 -23.01
C LYS A 194 -13.20 -7.10 -23.47
N LYS A 195 -13.20 -8.41 -23.26
CA LYS A 195 -12.19 -9.33 -23.77
C LYS A 195 -12.90 -10.52 -24.42
N PHE A 196 -13.01 -10.51 -25.76
CA PHE A 196 -13.75 -11.49 -26.55
C PHE A 196 -15.22 -11.62 -26.07
N LEU A 197 -15.62 -12.71 -25.42
CA LEU A 197 -16.97 -12.95 -24.88
C LEU A 197 -17.07 -12.69 -23.37
N ASP A 198 -16.06 -12.07 -22.76
CA ASP A 198 -15.97 -11.84 -21.34
C ASP A 198 -15.74 -10.36 -21.01
N VAL A 199 -15.97 -10.00 -19.75
CA VAL A 199 -15.69 -8.67 -19.17
C VAL A 199 -14.69 -8.85 -18.05
N VAL A 200 -13.49 -8.32 -18.23
CA VAL A 200 -12.40 -8.50 -17.27
C VAL A 200 -12.07 -7.21 -16.53
N PRO A 201 -11.83 -7.28 -15.21
CA PRO A 201 -11.42 -6.13 -14.42
C PRO A 201 -9.98 -5.72 -14.77
N HIS A 202 -9.71 -4.43 -14.72
CA HIS A 202 -8.37 -3.87 -14.88
C HIS A 202 -8.20 -2.60 -14.03
N ASP A 203 -6.94 -2.29 -13.76
CA ASP A 203 -6.50 -1.07 -13.10
C ASP A 203 -6.67 0.13 -14.05
N THR A 204 -7.16 1.25 -13.52
CA THR A 204 -7.37 2.47 -14.32
C THR A 204 -7.05 3.73 -13.52
N VAL A 205 -7.08 4.89 -14.18
CA VAL A 205 -6.92 6.20 -13.54
C VAL A 205 -8.06 6.43 -12.56
N ILE A 206 -7.75 6.96 -11.39
CA ILE A 206 -8.76 7.25 -10.36
C ILE A 206 -9.79 8.26 -10.91
N GLY A 207 -11.05 7.86 -10.88
CA GLY A 207 -12.18 8.60 -11.42
C GLY A 207 -12.64 8.14 -12.81
N ASP A 208 -11.89 7.24 -13.46
CA ASP A 208 -12.31 6.60 -14.73
C ASP A 208 -12.92 5.21 -14.47
N GLY A 209 -12.95 4.74 -13.23
CA GLY A 209 -13.46 3.43 -12.84
C GLY A 209 -14.80 3.49 -12.10
N VAL A 210 -15.03 2.49 -11.26
CA VAL A 210 -16.32 2.27 -10.58
C VAL A 210 -16.26 2.45 -9.07
N ILE A 211 -15.10 2.74 -8.48
CA ILE A 211 -14.95 2.88 -7.04
C ILE A 211 -15.42 4.27 -6.59
N ASP A 212 -16.27 4.30 -5.57
CA ASP A 212 -16.67 5.55 -4.92
C ASP A 212 -15.56 6.06 -3.99
N PHE A 213 -14.67 6.89 -4.56
CA PHE A 213 -13.57 7.48 -3.78
C PHE A 213 -14.04 8.50 -2.74
N LYS A 214 -15.24 9.07 -2.88
CA LYS A 214 -15.80 9.91 -1.82
C LYS A 214 -16.04 9.07 -0.56
N ALA A 215 -16.74 7.94 -0.70
CA ALA A 215 -16.98 7.01 0.40
C ALA A 215 -15.69 6.46 1.00
N VAL A 216 -14.67 6.16 0.16
CA VAL A 216 -13.34 5.71 0.59
C VAL A 216 -12.64 6.78 1.46
N LEU A 217 -12.63 8.04 1.02
CA LEU A 217 -11.97 9.13 1.75
C LEU A 217 -12.70 9.47 3.05
N ASP A 218 -14.02 9.43 3.06
CA ASP A 218 -14.82 9.64 4.27
C ASP A 218 -14.53 8.54 5.31
N ALA A 219 -14.52 7.27 4.88
CA ALA A 219 -14.16 6.15 5.76
C ALA A 219 -12.71 6.24 6.27
N ALA A 220 -11.76 6.64 5.41
CA ALA A 220 -10.37 6.85 5.80
C ALA A 220 -10.21 7.92 6.89
N GLN A 221 -10.94 9.02 6.77
CA GLN A 221 -10.96 10.09 7.76
C GLN A 221 -11.61 9.64 9.07
N GLU A 222 -12.72 8.90 8.98
CA GLU A 222 -13.48 8.38 10.14
C GLU A 222 -12.60 7.48 11.02
N VAL A 223 -11.77 6.61 10.42
CA VAL A 223 -10.91 5.68 11.18
C VAL A 223 -9.53 6.26 11.52
N GLY A 224 -9.20 7.48 11.08
CA GLY A 224 -7.92 8.13 11.34
C GLY A 224 -6.76 7.53 10.55
N CYS A 225 -6.95 7.23 9.26
CA CYS A 225 -5.90 6.74 8.38
C CYS A 225 -4.72 7.72 8.31
N GLU A 226 -3.49 7.23 8.50
CA GLU A 226 -2.29 8.07 8.58
C GLU A 226 -1.84 8.62 7.23
N TYR A 227 -1.96 7.82 6.15
CA TYR A 227 -1.57 8.25 4.80
C TYR A 227 -2.41 7.59 3.71
N THR A 228 -2.48 8.25 2.56
CA THR A 228 -3.07 7.70 1.35
C THR A 228 -2.12 7.89 0.17
N VAL A 229 -1.93 6.85 -0.64
CA VAL A 229 -1.02 6.88 -1.78
C VAL A 229 -1.69 6.36 -3.05
N ILE A 230 -1.49 7.05 -4.16
CA ILE A 230 -1.91 6.59 -5.48
C ILE A 230 -1.00 5.44 -5.91
N GLU A 231 -1.58 4.29 -6.23
CA GLU A 231 -0.89 3.18 -6.86
C GLU A 231 -1.59 2.81 -8.16
N GLN A 232 -0.84 2.67 -9.27
CA GLN A 232 -1.40 2.32 -10.57
C GLN A 232 -0.43 1.46 -11.38
N LYS A 233 -1.00 0.52 -12.15
CA LYS A 233 -0.25 -0.23 -13.15
C LYS A 233 -0.54 0.38 -14.53
N THR A 234 0.35 1.24 -14.98
CA THR A 234 0.19 2.04 -16.21
C THR A 234 1.49 2.14 -17.00
N ASP A 235 1.39 2.52 -18.26
CA ASP A 235 2.53 2.85 -19.15
C ASP A 235 2.80 4.36 -19.24
N THR A 236 1.86 5.20 -18.77
CA THR A 236 1.96 6.68 -18.71
C THR A 236 1.88 7.20 -17.25
N PRO A 237 2.81 6.79 -16.36
CA PRO A 237 2.61 6.92 -14.92
C PRO A 237 2.44 8.36 -14.44
N TYR A 238 3.20 9.30 -14.97
CA TYR A 238 3.15 10.69 -14.49
C TYR A 238 1.88 11.43 -14.93
N GLU A 239 1.40 11.15 -16.14
CA GLU A 239 0.13 11.70 -16.65
C GLU A 239 -1.05 11.15 -15.85
N ASP A 240 -1.05 9.84 -15.60
CA ASP A 240 -2.12 9.15 -14.90
C ASP A 240 -2.15 9.51 -13.40
N ILE A 241 -0.98 9.67 -12.76
CA ILE A 241 -0.88 10.21 -11.39
C ILE A 241 -1.48 11.62 -11.34
N LYS A 242 -1.12 12.50 -12.29
CA LYS A 242 -1.64 13.88 -12.33
C LYS A 242 -3.16 13.91 -12.49
N ARG A 243 -3.73 13.07 -13.35
CA ARG A 243 -5.18 12.95 -13.54
C ARG A 243 -5.86 12.46 -12.27
N SER A 244 -5.34 11.38 -11.67
CA SER A 244 -5.82 10.80 -10.42
C SER A 244 -5.78 11.80 -9.27
N LEU A 245 -4.66 12.52 -9.12
CA LEU A 245 -4.51 13.56 -8.10
C LEU A 245 -5.53 14.68 -8.27
N ASN A 246 -5.75 15.17 -9.49
CA ASN A 246 -6.74 16.21 -9.76
C ASN A 246 -8.16 15.76 -9.40
N HIS A 247 -8.51 14.51 -9.70
CA HIS A 247 -9.82 13.95 -9.32
C HIS A 247 -9.97 13.89 -7.79
N LEU A 248 -8.97 13.33 -7.10
CA LEU A 248 -8.98 13.22 -5.64
C LEU A 248 -9.04 14.58 -4.95
N MET A 249 -8.30 15.57 -5.42
CA MET A 249 -8.35 16.94 -4.89
C MET A 249 -9.73 17.56 -5.06
N LYS A 250 -10.39 17.36 -6.21
CA LYS A 250 -11.74 17.87 -6.49
C LYS A 250 -12.79 17.27 -5.55
N ILE A 251 -12.74 15.98 -5.25
CA ILE A 251 -13.69 15.35 -4.33
C ILE A 251 -13.40 15.72 -2.86
N ASN A 252 -12.13 15.83 -2.48
CA ASN A 252 -11.72 16.20 -1.13
C ASN A 252 -12.06 17.67 -0.77
N SER A 253 -12.10 18.58 -1.74
CA SER A 253 -12.51 19.96 -1.50
C SER A 253 -14.02 20.10 -1.22
N ARG A 254 -14.84 19.28 -1.88
CA ARG A 254 -16.30 19.25 -1.69
C ARG A 254 -16.77 18.68 -0.35
N SER A 255 -15.88 17.95 0.35
CA SER A 255 -16.16 17.40 1.68
C SER A 255 -16.00 18.44 2.81
N LYS A 256 -15.55 19.66 2.49
CA LYS A 256 -15.33 20.76 3.45
C LYS A 256 -16.40 21.85 3.37
N GLU A 257 -17.29 21.76 2.40
CA GLU A 257 -18.50 22.60 2.26
C GLU A 257 -19.71 21.89 2.90
#